data_da78a7385cbe046339ae231d2f349b23
#
_entry.id   da78a7385cbe046339ae231d2f349b23
#
_cell.length_a   1.000
_cell.length_b   1.000
_cell.length_c   1.000
_cell.angle_alpha   90.00
_cell.angle_beta   90.00
_cell.angle_gamma   90.00
#
_symmetry.space_group_name_H-M   'P 1'
#
loop_
_entity.id
_entity.type
_entity.pdbx_description
1 polymer ?
#
loop_
_entity_poly.entity_id
_entity_poly.type
_entity_poly.pdbx_seq_one_letter_code
_entity_poly.pdbx_strand_id
1 'polypeptide(L)'
;MNVIESLGGVLPLTTLEFANRAYKYALDPLRNPIKEIMDKCPSVEETPPFLGIFNDISWNKFRENEAHAWAKAGFSWIVNDAEHTQWEGNYGREQNAAEGRLGLLAVQRLQREAISSYGDAYQLGARATLRPYGSTFKEAEIYFQSVNFPDPGNATPFNRGGYPVRNGDRSMHYTPEDLRSAETETQGWVQFETSEYIIDKKLRDRILKLMVEQGRNKACGFVGPLDAILRQGKIPEMNDSINDFFRKATKLGIHTGRVVGSGTKEDPKDIEEGMVEAINHGARLISVHPLTSDMTYRGACEMAAPFFLACKRCGF
;
A
#
# COMPACT_ATOMS: atom_id res chain seq x y z
N MET A 1 31.04 -3.65 -12.87
CA MET A 1 30.33 -4.73 -12.21
C MET A 1 28.87 -4.64 -12.63
N ASN A 2 28.30 -5.70 -13.18
CA ASN A 2 26.92 -5.70 -13.65
C ASN A 2 26.00 -5.65 -12.41
N VAL A 3 24.96 -4.80 -12.42
CA VAL A 3 24.00 -4.65 -11.28
C VAL A 3 23.47 -6.03 -10.85
N ILE A 4 23.27 -6.94 -11.81
CA ILE A 4 22.81 -8.31 -11.58
C ILE A 4 23.83 -9.14 -10.77
N GLU A 5 25.12 -8.93 -10.97
CA GLU A 5 26.17 -9.62 -10.21
C GLU A 5 26.26 -9.11 -8.76
N SER A 6 25.98 -7.80 -8.54
CA SER A 6 25.94 -7.22 -7.19
C SER A 6 24.72 -7.68 -6.37
N LEU A 7 23.65 -8.15 -7.04
CA LEU A 7 22.41 -8.64 -6.42
C LEU A 7 22.46 -10.13 -6.04
N GLY A 8 23.65 -10.78 -6.13
CA GLY A 8 23.79 -12.20 -5.77
C GLY A 8 22.94 -13.14 -6.62
N GLY A 9 22.56 -12.72 -7.83
CA GLY A 9 21.73 -13.51 -8.74
C GLY A 9 20.22 -13.46 -8.48
N VAL A 10 19.77 -12.65 -7.53
CA VAL A 10 18.33 -12.39 -7.34
C VAL A 10 17.89 -11.37 -8.38
N LEU A 11 17.22 -11.85 -9.41
CA LEU A 11 16.73 -10.98 -10.49
C LEU A 11 15.38 -10.38 -10.11
N PRO A 12 15.16 -9.08 -10.36
CA PRO A 12 13.82 -8.58 -10.59
C PRO A 12 13.17 -9.39 -11.71
N LEU A 13 11.87 -9.28 -11.88
CA LEU A 13 11.10 -10.01 -12.88
C LEU A 13 11.88 -10.12 -14.20
N THR A 14 11.96 -11.33 -14.77
CA THR A 14 12.44 -11.49 -16.13
C THR A 14 11.57 -10.65 -17.08
N THR A 15 12.09 -10.33 -18.26
CA THR A 15 11.31 -9.59 -19.28
C THR A 15 10.00 -10.31 -19.61
N LEU A 16 9.99 -11.64 -19.62
CA LEU A 16 8.80 -12.45 -19.89
C LEU A 16 7.79 -12.39 -18.73
N GLU A 17 8.25 -12.50 -17.50
CA GLU A 17 7.38 -12.38 -16.30
C GLU A 17 6.76 -11.00 -16.22
N PHE A 18 7.53 -9.94 -16.47
CA PHE A 18 7.01 -8.58 -16.53
C PHE A 18 5.96 -8.42 -17.65
N ALA A 19 6.26 -8.90 -18.86
CA ALA A 19 5.33 -8.83 -19.98
C ALA A 19 4.03 -9.60 -19.71
N ASN A 20 4.11 -10.80 -19.14
CA ASN A 20 2.94 -11.58 -18.75
C ASN A 20 2.11 -10.89 -17.66
N ARG A 21 2.77 -10.30 -16.67
CA ARG A 21 2.11 -9.50 -15.63
C ARG A 21 1.38 -8.30 -16.23
N ALA A 22 2.08 -7.48 -17.01
CA ALA A 22 1.50 -6.31 -17.65
C ALA A 22 0.33 -6.67 -18.58
N TYR A 23 0.46 -7.74 -19.37
CA TYR A 23 -0.62 -8.22 -20.24
C TYR A 23 -1.87 -8.64 -19.45
N LYS A 24 -1.68 -9.41 -18.37
CA LYS A 24 -2.79 -9.86 -17.51
C LYS A 24 -3.58 -8.68 -16.95
N TYR A 25 -2.90 -7.67 -16.40
CA TYR A 25 -3.57 -6.55 -15.75
C TYR A 25 -4.01 -5.47 -16.74
N ALA A 26 -3.41 -5.38 -17.94
CA ALA A 26 -3.93 -4.53 -19.01
C ALA A 26 -5.32 -4.97 -19.48
N LEU A 27 -5.62 -6.28 -19.43
CA LEU A 27 -6.93 -6.83 -19.79
C LEU A 27 -8.00 -6.61 -18.70
N ASP A 28 -7.57 -6.52 -17.44
CA ASP A 28 -8.47 -6.30 -16.30
C ASP A 28 -7.81 -5.38 -15.26
N PRO A 29 -7.77 -4.08 -15.53
CA PRO A 29 -7.10 -3.11 -14.66
C PRO A 29 -7.86 -2.83 -13.36
N LEU A 30 -9.03 -3.43 -13.15
CA LEU A 30 -9.77 -3.37 -11.90
C LEU A 30 -9.24 -4.35 -10.86
N ARG A 31 -8.40 -5.30 -11.23
CA ARG A 31 -7.82 -6.26 -10.30
C ARG A 31 -6.84 -5.61 -9.34
N ASN A 32 -6.90 -6.07 -8.10
CA ASN A 32 -5.90 -5.78 -7.10
C ASN A 32 -4.86 -6.91 -7.07
N PRO A 33 -3.64 -6.70 -7.62
CA PRO A 33 -2.65 -7.75 -7.77
C PRO A 33 -2.16 -8.32 -6.43
N ILE A 34 -2.10 -7.49 -5.40
CA ILE A 34 -1.67 -7.91 -4.07
C ILE A 34 -2.76 -8.72 -3.39
N LYS A 35 -4.01 -8.21 -3.43
CA LYS A 35 -5.13 -8.92 -2.84
C LYS A 35 -5.35 -10.28 -3.48
N GLU A 36 -5.18 -10.39 -4.79
CA GLU A 36 -5.28 -11.67 -5.51
C GLU A 36 -4.28 -12.72 -4.96
N ILE A 37 -3.06 -12.30 -4.60
CA ILE A 37 -2.07 -13.20 -4.00
C ILE A 37 -2.44 -13.50 -2.54
N MET A 38 -2.81 -12.48 -1.76
CA MET A 38 -3.24 -12.65 -0.37
C MET A 38 -4.43 -13.61 -0.25
N ASP A 39 -5.38 -13.57 -1.18
CA ASP A 39 -6.57 -14.44 -1.18
C ASP A 39 -6.23 -15.91 -1.46
N LYS A 40 -5.12 -16.18 -2.14
CA LYS A 40 -4.64 -17.54 -2.43
C LYS A 40 -3.80 -18.14 -1.30
N CYS A 41 -3.24 -17.29 -0.42
CA CYS A 41 -2.43 -17.75 0.69
C CYS A 41 -3.31 -18.17 1.88
N PRO A 42 -3.06 -19.32 2.52
CA PRO A 42 -3.86 -19.78 3.66
C PRO A 42 -3.77 -18.85 4.88
N SER A 43 -2.61 -18.23 5.08
CA SER A 43 -2.33 -17.34 6.21
C SER A 43 -1.46 -16.15 5.82
N VAL A 44 -1.34 -15.19 6.72
CA VAL A 44 -0.43 -14.04 6.54
C VAL A 44 1.04 -14.50 6.54
N GLU A 45 1.38 -15.48 7.35
CA GLU A 45 2.73 -16.04 7.44
C GLU A 45 3.20 -16.65 6.11
N GLU A 46 2.28 -17.27 5.38
CA GLU A 46 2.55 -17.90 4.09
C GLU A 46 2.47 -16.92 2.91
N THR A 47 1.96 -15.71 3.17
CA THR A 47 1.91 -14.67 2.14
C THR A 47 3.33 -14.12 1.89
N PRO A 48 3.81 -14.10 0.63
CA PRO A 48 5.11 -13.51 0.33
C PRO A 48 5.09 -12.01 0.62
N PRO A 49 6.22 -11.45 1.04
CA PRO A 49 6.34 -9.99 1.16
C PRO A 49 6.20 -9.28 -0.20
N PHE A 50 5.63 -8.08 -0.18
CA PHE A 50 5.43 -7.23 -1.34
C PHE A 50 6.24 -5.94 -1.19
N LEU A 51 7.03 -5.63 -2.20
CA LEU A 51 7.77 -4.38 -2.26
C LEU A 51 6.90 -3.26 -2.82
N GLY A 52 6.89 -2.14 -2.14
CA GLY A 52 6.23 -0.92 -2.58
C GLY A 52 7.13 0.29 -2.53
N ILE A 53 6.65 1.36 -3.14
CA ILE A 53 7.29 2.66 -3.06
C ILE A 53 6.35 3.67 -2.41
N PHE A 54 6.87 4.42 -1.45
CA PHE A 54 6.13 5.52 -0.84
C PHE A 54 6.55 6.81 -1.53
N ASN A 55 5.67 7.28 -2.40
CA ASN A 55 5.97 8.38 -3.27
C ASN A 55 5.34 9.67 -2.74
N ASP A 56 6.09 10.40 -1.94
CA ASP A 56 5.75 11.67 -1.32
C ASP A 56 6.37 12.88 -2.03
N ILE A 57 7.07 12.66 -3.13
CA ILE A 57 7.65 13.74 -3.94
C ILE A 57 6.54 14.39 -4.75
N SER A 58 6.43 15.72 -4.69
CA SER A 58 5.43 16.50 -5.39
C SER A 58 5.39 16.19 -6.89
N TRP A 59 4.33 15.53 -7.31
CA TRP A 59 4.14 15.07 -8.67
C TRP A 59 3.23 16.04 -9.43
N ASN A 60 3.84 16.97 -10.10
CA ASN A 60 3.12 17.86 -11.01
C ASN A 60 2.97 17.26 -12.40
N LYS A 61 3.44 16.03 -12.64
CA LYS A 61 3.41 15.39 -13.96
C LYS A 61 3.27 13.87 -13.83
N PHE A 62 2.38 13.32 -14.65
CA PHE A 62 2.31 11.90 -14.91
C PHE A 62 3.65 11.36 -15.47
N ARG A 63 4.17 10.28 -14.90
CA ARG A 63 5.46 9.70 -15.28
C ARG A 63 5.33 8.19 -15.51
N GLU A 64 4.76 7.85 -16.67
CA GLU A 64 4.58 6.45 -17.08
C GLU A 64 5.89 5.66 -17.10
N ASN A 65 6.98 6.30 -17.53
CA ASN A 65 8.31 5.66 -17.57
C ASN A 65 8.81 5.22 -16.20
N GLU A 66 8.47 5.93 -15.14
CA GLU A 66 8.85 5.55 -13.77
C GLU A 66 8.02 4.38 -13.26
N ALA A 67 6.70 4.38 -13.51
CA ALA A 67 5.85 3.25 -13.20
C ALA A 67 6.35 1.97 -13.89
N HIS A 68 6.79 2.07 -15.15
CA HIS A 68 7.44 0.98 -15.87
C HIS A 68 8.74 0.53 -15.20
N ALA A 69 9.59 1.46 -14.79
CA ALA A 69 10.85 1.15 -14.13
C ALA A 69 10.61 0.39 -12.82
N TRP A 70 9.67 0.83 -12.00
CA TRP A 70 9.31 0.18 -10.74
C TRP A 70 8.68 -1.20 -10.96
N ALA A 71 7.68 -1.30 -11.84
CA ALA A 71 7.04 -2.58 -12.13
C ALA A 71 8.06 -3.62 -12.63
N LYS A 72 8.97 -3.22 -13.52
CA LYS A 72 10.03 -4.10 -14.05
C LYS A 72 11.08 -4.45 -12.99
N ALA A 73 11.36 -3.56 -12.04
CA ALA A 73 12.25 -3.82 -10.92
C ALA A 73 11.59 -4.69 -9.81
N GLY A 74 10.35 -5.12 -9.98
CA GLY A 74 9.67 -6.04 -9.07
C GLY A 74 8.84 -5.39 -7.98
N PHE A 75 8.62 -4.08 -8.04
CA PHE A 75 7.66 -3.42 -7.16
C PHE A 75 6.24 -3.95 -7.43
N SER A 76 5.42 -4.00 -6.38
CA SER A 76 4.06 -4.52 -6.42
C SER A 76 3.02 -3.45 -6.18
N TRP A 77 3.38 -2.34 -5.55
CA TRP A 77 2.47 -1.26 -5.21
C TRP A 77 3.18 0.10 -5.09
N ILE A 78 2.39 1.15 -5.21
CA ILE A 78 2.85 2.54 -5.13
C ILE A 78 1.88 3.32 -4.26
N VAL A 79 2.37 4.09 -3.30
CA VAL A 79 1.57 5.11 -2.61
C VAL A 79 1.64 6.40 -3.41
N ASN A 80 0.51 6.85 -3.88
CA ASN A 80 0.30 8.16 -4.48
C ASN A 80 -0.17 9.13 -3.39
N ASP A 81 0.67 10.08 -3.03
CA ASP A 81 0.46 10.92 -1.87
C ASP A 81 -0.39 12.15 -2.18
N ALA A 82 -1.66 12.15 -1.75
CA ALA A 82 -2.52 13.33 -1.81
C ALA A 82 -2.49 14.18 -0.52
N GLU A 83 -1.81 13.73 0.53
CA GLU A 83 -1.70 14.50 1.78
C GLU A 83 -0.74 15.67 1.64
N HIS A 84 0.44 15.43 1.02
CA HIS A 84 1.49 16.44 0.88
C HIS A 84 1.64 17.01 -0.53
N THR A 85 0.87 16.49 -1.49
CA THR A 85 0.93 16.93 -2.89
C THR A 85 -0.41 17.44 -3.37
N GLN A 86 -0.38 18.40 -4.31
CA GLN A 86 -1.60 18.79 -5.02
C GLN A 86 -1.95 17.71 -6.04
N TRP A 87 -2.84 16.81 -5.64
CA TRP A 87 -3.34 15.75 -6.50
C TRP A 87 -4.51 16.28 -7.33
N GLU A 88 -4.25 16.68 -8.55
CA GLU A 88 -5.29 17.09 -9.48
C GLU A 88 -5.99 15.86 -10.08
N GLY A 89 -7.34 15.86 -10.04
CA GLY A 89 -8.17 14.70 -10.33
C GLY A 89 -7.88 13.97 -11.66
N ASN A 90 -7.53 14.67 -12.73
CA ASN A 90 -7.22 14.05 -14.02
C ASN A 90 -5.87 13.31 -13.99
N TYR A 91 -4.83 13.90 -13.41
CA TYR A 91 -3.52 13.26 -13.31
C TYR A 91 -3.59 12.01 -12.42
N GLY A 92 -4.33 12.07 -11.31
CA GLY A 92 -4.53 10.93 -10.45
C GLY A 92 -5.16 9.75 -11.14
N ARG A 93 -6.16 9.99 -11.98
CA ARG A 93 -6.80 8.92 -12.75
C ARG A 93 -5.86 8.29 -13.78
N GLU A 94 -5.13 9.09 -14.51
CA GLU A 94 -4.19 8.62 -15.52
C GLU A 94 -3.05 7.82 -14.88
N GLN A 95 -2.53 8.31 -13.76
CA GLN A 95 -1.49 7.63 -12.99
C GLN A 95 -1.98 6.28 -12.45
N ASN A 96 -3.10 6.26 -11.73
CA ASN A 96 -3.66 5.01 -11.18
C ASN A 96 -3.97 4.00 -12.28
N ALA A 97 -4.47 4.46 -13.44
CA ALA A 97 -4.74 3.59 -14.58
C ALA A 97 -3.47 3.02 -15.20
N ALA A 98 -2.40 3.82 -15.33
CA ALA A 98 -1.12 3.35 -15.85
C ALA A 98 -0.48 2.32 -14.91
N GLU A 99 -0.46 2.58 -13.61
CA GLU A 99 0.03 1.66 -12.59
C GLU A 99 -0.74 0.35 -12.62
N GLY A 100 -2.08 0.42 -12.66
CA GLY A 100 -2.94 -0.75 -12.76
C GLY A 100 -2.64 -1.61 -13.99
N ARG A 101 -2.46 -1.00 -15.17
CA ARG A 101 -2.08 -1.73 -16.41
C ARG A 101 -0.75 -2.46 -16.31
N LEU A 102 0.16 -1.98 -15.48
CA LEU A 102 1.46 -2.61 -15.23
C LEU A 102 1.42 -3.65 -14.11
N GLY A 103 0.25 -3.88 -13.51
CA GLY A 103 0.09 -4.78 -12.38
C GLY A 103 0.65 -4.23 -11.07
N LEU A 104 0.76 -2.91 -10.96
CA LEU A 104 1.03 -2.22 -9.70
C LEU A 104 -0.28 -1.89 -9.00
N LEU A 105 -0.35 -2.11 -7.70
CA LEU A 105 -1.46 -1.63 -6.90
C LEU A 105 -1.28 -0.13 -6.65
N ALA A 106 -2.17 0.69 -7.20
CA ALA A 106 -2.24 2.10 -6.86
C ALA A 106 -2.90 2.26 -5.49
N VAL A 107 -2.12 2.74 -4.51
CA VAL A 107 -2.56 3.06 -3.15
C VAL A 107 -2.60 4.57 -3.02
N GLN A 108 -3.75 5.16 -2.85
CA GLN A 108 -3.83 6.60 -2.67
C GLN A 108 -3.81 6.98 -1.20
N ARG A 109 -2.78 7.72 -0.75
CA ARG A 109 -2.79 8.35 0.57
C ARG A 109 -3.73 9.54 0.53
N LEU A 110 -4.67 9.56 1.46
CA LEU A 110 -5.77 10.51 1.49
C LEU A 110 -5.35 11.81 2.18
N GLN A 111 -6.03 12.90 1.86
CA GLN A 111 -5.88 14.14 2.62
C GLN A 111 -6.46 13.96 4.03
N ARG A 112 -5.74 14.45 5.03
CA ARG A 112 -6.12 14.31 6.45
C ARG A 112 -7.52 14.79 6.77
N GLU A 113 -7.92 15.91 6.21
CA GLU A 113 -9.14 16.64 6.61
C GLU A 113 -10.33 16.37 5.65
N ALA A 114 -10.11 15.70 4.55
CA ALA A 114 -11.10 15.53 3.49
C ALA A 114 -11.87 14.20 3.62
N ILE A 115 -12.50 13.97 4.78
CA ILE A 115 -13.27 12.72 5.05
C ILE A 115 -14.34 12.49 3.98
N SER A 116 -14.96 13.55 3.46
CA SER A 116 -15.97 13.48 2.40
C SER A 116 -15.43 12.99 1.06
N SER A 117 -14.12 13.11 0.80
CA SER A 117 -13.49 12.72 -0.46
C SER A 117 -12.81 11.35 -0.43
N TYR A 118 -12.90 10.61 0.67
CA TYR A 118 -12.26 9.28 0.75
C TYR A 118 -12.77 8.31 -0.31
N GLY A 119 -14.06 8.37 -0.63
CA GLY A 119 -14.66 7.59 -1.71
C GLY A 119 -14.17 7.98 -3.10
N ASP A 120 -13.75 9.23 -3.29
CA ASP A 120 -13.37 9.78 -4.61
C ASP A 120 -12.07 9.14 -5.14
N ALA A 121 -11.16 8.72 -4.24
CA ALA A 121 -9.94 8.03 -4.63
C ALA A 121 -10.23 6.76 -5.46
N TYR A 122 -11.25 6.01 -5.09
CA TYR A 122 -11.66 4.81 -5.83
C TYR A 122 -12.28 5.15 -7.19
N GLN A 123 -12.95 6.30 -7.30
CA GLN A 123 -13.45 6.79 -8.59
C GLN A 123 -12.32 7.21 -9.52
N LEU A 124 -11.17 7.62 -8.97
CA LEU A 124 -9.95 7.92 -9.71
C LEU A 124 -9.15 6.65 -10.06
N GLY A 125 -9.67 5.47 -9.75
CA GLY A 125 -9.04 4.20 -10.13
C GLY A 125 -8.08 3.61 -9.11
N ALA A 126 -7.89 4.21 -7.93
CA ALA A 126 -7.16 3.57 -6.85
C ALA A 126 -7.85 2.26 -6.44
N ARG A 127 -7.07 1.25 -6.09
CA ARG A 127 -7.59 -0.03 -5.58
C ARG A 127 -7.34 -0.20 -4.09
N ALA A 128 -6.53 0.66 -3.53
CA ALA A 128 -6.40 0.82 -2.09
C ALA A 128 -6.32 2.30 -1.75
N THR A 129 -6.78 2.64 -0.55
CA THR A 129 -6.57 3.96 0.04
C THR A 129 -5.77 3.79 1.31
N LEU A 130 -4.92 4.77 1.62
CA LEU A 130 -4.15 4.83 2.84
C LEU A 130 -4.60 6.07 3.63
N ARG A 131 -5.19 5.84 4.80
CA ARG A 131 -5.60 6.91 5.68
C ARG A 131 -4.46 7.34 6.60
N PRO A 132 -3.96 8.58 6.47
CA PRO A 132 -2.94 9.13 7.35
C PRO A 132 -3.52 9.59 8.69
N TYR A 133 -2.69 9.82 9.66
CA TYR A 133 -2.92 10.64 10.85
C TYR A 133 -4.11 10.26 11.72
N GLY A 134 -4.37 8.96 11.90
CA GLY A 134 -5.37 8.54 12.86
C GLY A 134 -4.92 8.73 14.31
N SER A 135 -5.78 9.29 15.15
CA SER A 135 -5.55 9.43 16.58
C SER A 135 -6.69 8.88 17.44
N THR A 136 -7.85 8.61 16.85
CA THR A 136 -9.03 8.12 17.56
C THR A 136 -9.66 6.92 16.88
N PHE A 137 -10.37 6.09 17.67
CA PHE A 137 -11.12 4.96 17.13
C PHE A 137 -12.23 5.41 16.16
N LYS A 138 -12.90 6.52 16.47
CA LYS A 138 -13.99 7.05 15.63
C LYS A 138 -13.54 7.41 14.22
N GLU A 139 -12.34 7.93 14.10
CA GLU A 139 -11.77 8.22 12.77
C GLU A 139 -11.54 6.96 11.95
N ALA A 140 -11.07 5.86 12.58
CA ALA A 140 -10.93 4.58 11.90
C ALA A 140 -12.29 4.00 11.47
N GLU A 141 -13.34 4.12 12.31
CA GLU A 141 -14.70 3.71 11.95
C GLU A 141 -15.21 4.46 10.72
N ILE A 142 -15.12 5.79 10.72
CA ILE A 142 -15.55 6.63 9.60
C ILE A 142 -14.78 6.26 8.33
N TYR A 143 -13.49 6.05 8.44
CA TYR A 143 -12.66 5.65 7.31
C TYR A 143 -13.14 4.32 6.70
N PHE A 144 -13.34 3.28 7.50
CA PHE A 144 -13.80 2.00 6.96
C PHE A 144 -15.23 2.06 6.41
N GLN A 145 -16.08 2.92 6.94
CA GLN A 145 -17.38 3.20 6.31
C GLN A 145 -17.20 3.78 4.90
N SER A 146 -16.20 4.64 4.68
CA SER A 146 -15.94 5.25 3.38
C SER A 146 -15.31 4.30 2.34
N VAL A 147 -14.69 3.22 2.78
CA VAL A 147 -14.13 2.17 1.91
C VAL A 147 -15.23 1.30 1.32
N ASN A 148 -16.33 1.11 2.04
CA ASN A 148 -17.41 0.21 1.70
C ASN A 148 -18.58 0.95 1.05
N PHE A 149 -19.26 0.27 0.11
CA PHE A 149 -20.58 0.72 -0.32
C PHE A 149 -21.62 0.58 0.80
N PRO A 150 -22.65 1.40 0.83
CA PRO A 150 -23.68 1.29 1.84
C PRO A 150 -24.44 -0.03 1.70
N ASP A 151 -24.66 -0.70 2.80
CA ASP A 151 -25.64 -1.79 2.85
C ASP A 151 -27.05 -1.23 2.60
N PRO A 152 -27.91 -1.94 1.88
CA PRO A 152 -29.29 -1.52 1.70
C PRO A 152 -29.98 -1.27 3.05
N GLY A 153 -30.45 -0.05 3.27
CA GLY A 153 -31.12 0.36 4.52
C GLY A 153 -30.20 0.85 5.65
N ASN A 154 -28.87 0.70 5.51
CA ASN A 154 -27.89 1.12 6.53
C ASN A 154 -26.88 2.15 6.01
N ALA A 155 -27.26 2.94 5.00
CA ALA A 155 -26.38 3.96 4.46
C ALA A 155 -26.06 5.04 5.51
N THR A 156 -24.77 5.38 5.64
CA THR A 156 -24.30 6.50 6.43
C THR A 156 -23.78 7.61 5.49
N PRO A 157 -23.70 8.87 5.94
CA PRO A 157 -23.16 9.94 5.11
C PRO A 157 -21.67 9.75 4.75
N PHE A 158 -21.00 8.78 5.37
CA PHE A 158 -19.58 8.48 5.15
C PHE A 158 -19.35 7.29 4.21
N ASN A 159 -20.41 6.54 3.84
CA ASN A 159 -20.25 5.44 2.92
C ASN A 159 -19.76 5.91 1.55
N ARG A 160 -19.04 5.02 0.89
CA ARG A 160 -18.54 5.25 -0.47
C ARG A 160 -19.69 5.64 -1.39
N GLY A 161 -19.65 6.89 -1.88
CA GLY A 161 -20.52 7.38 -2.93
C GLY A 161 -19.93 7.13 -4.31
N GLY A 162 -20.79 7.01 -5.30
CA GLY A 162 -20.38 6.89 -6.70
C GLY A 162 -20.06 5.47 -7.14
N TYR A 163 -20.05 5.30 -8.44
CA TYR A 163 -19.81 4.02 -9.08
C TYR A 163 -18.31 3.83 -9.36
N PRO A 164 -17.80 2.58 -9.30
CA PRO A 164 -16.44 2.32 -9.74
C PRO A 164 -16.32 2.70 -11.22
N VAL A 165 -15.41 3.61 -11.53
CA VAL A 165 -15.14 3.96 -12.92
C VAL A 165 -14.28 2.86 -13.53
N ARG A 166 -14.85 2.10 -14.44
CA ARG A 166 -14.09 1.21 -15.32
C ARG A 166 -13.39 2.08 -16.37
N ASN A 167 -12.09 2.25 -16.27
CA ASN A 167 -11.18 2.76 -17.32
C ASN A 167 -11.75 3.85 -18.24
N GLY A 168 -12.41 4.86 -17.69
CA GLY A 168 -13.00 5.92 -18.50
C GLY A 168 -14.29 5.55 -19.23
N ASP A 169 -14.71 4.31 -19.19
CA ASP A 169 -16.03 3.92 -19.69
C ASP A 169 -17.10 4.36 -18.67
N ARG A 170 -17.75 5.46 -19.00
CA ARG A 170 -18.86 6.02 -18.26
C ARG A 170 -20.18 5.29 -18.58
N SER A 171 -20.14 4.00 -18.88
CA SER A 171 -21.38 3.26 -19.08
C SER A 171 -22.18 3.29 -17.78
N MET A 172 -23.34 3.90 -17.81
CA MET A 172 -24.20 4.12 -16.64
C MET A 172 -24.96 2.87 -16.19
N HIS A 173 -24.55 1.69 -16.62
CA HIS A 173 -25.21 0.43 -16.33
C HIS A 173 -24.34 -0.49 -15.49
N TYR A 174 -24.23 -0.20 -14.20
CA TYR A 174 -23.64 -1.13 -13.24
C TYR A 174 -24.70 -2.04 -12.67
N THR A 175 -24.46 -3.32 -12.74
CA THR A 175 -25.26 -4.29 -12.03
C THR A 175 -24.87 -4.33 -10.54
N PRO A 176 -25.74 -4.79 -9.65
CA PRO A 176 -25.37 -5.06 -8.25
C PRO A 176 -24.14 -6.00 -8.11
N GLU A 177 -23.91 -6.83 -9.11
CA GLU A 177 -22.76 -7.73 -9.18
C GLU A 177 -21.46 -7.00 -9.50
N ASP A 178 -21.50 -6.01 -10.40
CA ASP A 178 -20.36 -5.12 -10.68
C ASP A 178 -19.96 -4.33 -9.44
N LEU A 179 -20.91 -3.85 -8.65
CA LEU A 179 -20.65 -3.15 -7.40
C LEU A 179 -19.98 -4.06 -6.37
N ARG A 180 -20.50 -5.28 -6.19
CA ARG A 180 -19.91 -6.27 -5.28
C ARG A 180 -18.51 -6.67 -5.73
N SER A 181 -18.31 -6.88 -7.03
CA SER A 181 -16.98 -7.18 -7.59
C SER A 181 -16.01 -6.04 -7.31
N ALA A 182 -16.41 -4.80 -7.57
CA ALA A 182 -15.57 -3.64 -7.29
C ALA A 182 -15.23 -3.49 -5.81
N GLU A 183 -16.17 -3.81 -4.92
CA GLU A 183 -15.93 -3.79 -3.48
C GLU A 183 -14.97 -4.88 -3.03
N THR A 184 -15.02 -6.07 -3.64
CA THR A 184 -14.09 -7.16 -3.31
C THR A 184 -12.65 -6.85 -3.74
N GLU A 185 -12.44 -6.03 -4.76
CA GLU A 185 -11.12 -5.65 -5.26
C GLU A 185 -10.49 -4.45 -4.53
N THR A 186 -11.23 -3.78 -3.65
CA THR A 186 -10.73 -2.61 -2.94
C THR A 186 -10.23 -2.96 -1.54
N GLN A 187 -9.23 -2.20 -1.08
CA GLN A 187 -8.67 -2.33 0.26
C GLN A 187 -8.63 -0.98 0.97
N GLY A 188 -8.83 -0.98 2.28
CA GLY A 188 -8.59 0.15 3.15
C GLY A 188 -7.35 -0.07 4.00
N TRP A 189 -6.38 0.84 3.94
CA TRP A 189 -5.16 0.77 4.73
C TRP A 189 -5.16 1.87 5.78
N VAL A 190 -4.95 1.52 7.04
CA VAL A 190 -4.81 2.48 8.15
C VAL A 190 -3.34 2.71 8.42
N GLN A 191 -2.90 3.98 8.37
CA GLN A 191 -1.53 4.35 8.70
C GLN A 191 -1.39 4.58 10.20
N PHE A 192 -0.50 3.81 10.83
CA PHE A 192 -0.12 3.93 12.23
C PHE A 192 1.13 4.80 12.28
N GLU A 193 0.95 6.10 12.46
CA GLU A 193 2.03 7.09 12.44
C GLU A 193 1.98 8.07 13.62
N THR A 194 0.90 8.03 14.41
CA THR A 194 0.81 8.80 15.64
C THR A 194 1.16 7.93 16.84
N SER A 195 1.64 8.56 17.91
CA SER A 195 1.94 7.86 19.17
C SER A 195 0.72 7.14 19.72
N GLU A 196 -0.46 7.73 19.58
CA GLU A 196 -1.73 7.17 20.03
C GLU A 196 -2.00 5.83 19.32
N TYR A 197 -1.81 5.77 18.00
CA TYR A 197 -2.03 4.53 17.24
C TYR A 197 -0.93 3.50 17.42
N ILE A 198 0.33 3.94 17.63
CA ILE A 198 1.46 3.02 17.78
C ILE A 198 1.57 2.49 19.20
N ILE A 199 1.44 3.33 20.22
CA ILE A 199 1.79 3.00 21.62
C ILE A 199 0.56 2.63 22.44
N ASP A 200 -0.60 3.31 22.25
CA ASP A 200 -1.81 2.96 22.97
C ASP A 200 -2.32 1.57 22.55
N LYS A 201 -1.94 0.58 23.31
CA LYS A 201 -2.31 -0.82 23.06
C LYS A 201 -3.82 -1.04 23.02
N LYS A 202 -4.60 -0.34 23.85
CA LYS A 202 -6.07 -0.51 23.88
C LYS A 202 -6.71 0.03 22.62
N LEU A 203 -6.28 1.21 22.16
CA LEU A 203 -6.76 1.82 20.93
C LEU A 203 -6.36 0.96 19.72
N ARG A 204 -5.10 0.56 19.65
CA ARG A 204 -4.57 -0.31 18.61
C ARG A 204 -5.33 -1.63 18.49
N ASP A 205 -5.62 -2.27 19.63
CA ASP A 205 -6.37 -3.54 19.68
C ASP A 205 -7.81 -3.37 19.18
N ARG A 206 -8.45 -2.24 19.49
CA ARG A 206 -9.79 -1.93 18.97
C ARG A 206 -9.77 -1.72 17.47
N ILE A 207 -8.75 -1.00 16.94
CA ILE A 207 -8.60 -0.80 15.50
C ILE A 207 -8.35 -2.14 14.79
N LEU A 208 -7.50 -3.01 15.33
CA LEU A 208 -7.28 -4.35 14.78
C LEU A 208 -8.58 -5.16 14.72
N LYS A 209 -9.43 -5.11 15.74
CA LYS A 209 -10.75 -5.77 15.71
C LYS A 209 -11.63 -5.21 14.60
N LEU A 210 -11.69 -3.89 14.48
CA LEU A 210 -12.44 -3.23 13.41
C LEU A 210 -11.93 -3.65 12.01
N MET A 211 -10.61 -3.82 11.86
CA MET A 211 -10.02 -4.32 10.61
C MET A 211 -10.43 -5.77 10.30
N VAL A 212 -10.51 -6.64 11.31
CA VAL A 212 -11.01 -8.01 11.15
C VAL A 212 -12.47 -8.00 10.68
N GLU A 213 -13.30 -7.11 11.21
CA GLU A 213 -14.71 -6.96 10.86
C GLU A 213 -14.92 -6.53 9.40
N GLN A 214 -13.92 -5.90 8.77
CA GLN A 214 -13.99 -5.57 7.33
C GLN A 214 -13.94 -6.81 6.43
N GLY A 215 -13.54 -7.92 6.94
CA GLY A 215 -13.34 -9.16 6.20
C GLY A 215 -11.90 -9.39 5.75
N ARG A 216 -11.65 -10.63 5.34
CA ARG A 216 -10.31 -11.08 4.97
C ARG A 216 -9.73 -10.25 3.82
N ASN A 217 -8.49 -9.79 4.00
CA ASN A 217 -7.71 -9.05 3.00
C ASN A 217 -8.34 -7.72 2.51
N LYS A 218 -9.38 -7.22 3.18
CA LYS A 218 -9.98 -5.91 2.89
C LYS A 218 -9.30 -4.76 3.64
N ALA A 219 -8.76 -5.04 4.82
CA ALA A 219 -8.08 -4.06 5.65
C ALA A 219 -6.61 -4.42 5.84
N CYS A 220 -5.72 -3.44 5.72
CA CYS A 220 -4.30 -3.57 6.00
C CYS A 220 -3.84 -2.49 6.99
N GLY A 221 -2.85 -2.81 7.81
CA GLY A 221 -2.19 -1.84 8.69
C GLY A 221 -0.85 -1.42 8.11
N PHE A 222 -0.54 -0.14 8.14
CA PHE A 222 0.72 0.38 7.62
C PHE A 222 1.39 1.30 8.65
N VAL A 223 2.65 1.05 8.98
CA VAL A 223 3.37 1.83 9.99
C VAL A 223 4.32 2.83 9.35
N GLY A 224 4.12 4.10 9.69
CA GLY A 224 4.99 5.22 9.31
C GLY A 224 5.39 6.02 10.55
N PRO A 225 6.41 5.62 11.31
CA PRO A 225 6.66 6.18 12.64
C PRO A 225 7.31 7.57 12.62
N LEU A 226 7.61 8.12 11.45
CA LEU A 226 8.36 9.38 11.32
C LEU A 226 7.68 10.55 12.04
N ASP A 227 6.38 10.70 11.87
CA ASP A 227 5.64 11.79 12.50
C ASP A 227 5.58 11.69 14.01
N ALA A 228 5.44 10.48 14.55
CA ALA A 228 5.52 10.25 15.99
C ALA A 228 6.92 10.60 16.51
N ILE A 229 7.97 10.20 15.78
CA ILE A 229 9.37 10.51 16.14
C ILE A 229 9.64 12.02 16.08
N LEU A 230 9.16 12.71 15.04
CA LEU A 230 9.36 14.14 14.90
C LEU A 230 8.64 14.97 15.98
N ARG A 231 7.47 14.50 16.42
CA ARG A 231 6.67 15.22 17.44
C ARG A 231 7.13 14.97 18.87
N GLN A 232 7.52 13.75 19.18
CA GLN A 232 7.81 13.33 20.57
C GLN A 232 9.26 12.90 20.79
N GLY A 233 10.07 12.88 19.73
CA GLY A 233 11.41 12.32 19.78
C GLY A 233 11.41 10.78 19.69
N LYS A 234 12.57 10.19 19.83
CA LYS A 234 12.70 8.72 19.86
C LYS A 234 12.09 8.19 21.17
N ILE A 235 11.04 7.40 21.02
CA ILE A 235 10.37 6.73 22.14
C ILE A 235 10.97 5.31 22.23
N PRO A 236 11.62 4.94 23.34
CA PRO A 236 12.30 3.64 23.47
C PRO A 236 11.38 2.45 23.16
N GLU A 237 10.11 2.52 23.57
CA GLU A 237 9.15 1.43 23.41
C GLU A 237 8.52 1.37 22.02
N MET A 238 8.85 2.30 21.12
CA MET A 238 8.19 2.41 19.80
C MET A 238 8.44 1.19 18.94
N ASN A 239 9.69 0.73 18.84
CA ASN A 239 10.01 -0.46 18.03
C ASN A 239 9.36 -1.72 18.57
N ASP A 240 9.36 -1.89 19.92
CA ASP A 240 8.70 -3.03 20.56
C ASP A 240 7.19 -3.00 20.30
N SER A 241 6.58 -1.82 20.36
CA SER A 241 5.16 -1.63 20.06
C SER A 241 4.82 -1.92 18.58
N ILE A 242 5.67 -1.53 17.64
CA ILE A 242 5.54 -1.83 16.22
C ILE A 242 5.66 -3.35 15.98
N ASN A 243 6.67 -3.98 16.57
CA ASN A 243 6.88 -5.42 16.44
C ASN A 243 5.74 -6.24 17.09
N ASP A 244 5.22 -5.78 18.24
CA ASP A 244 4.01 -6.37 18.86
C ASP A 244 2.77 -6.22 17.97
N PHE A 245 2.61 -5.05 17.36
CA PHE A 245 1.54 -4.80 16.39
C PHE A 245 1.59 -5.78 15.21
N PHE A 246 2.76 -5.97 14.58
CA PHE A 246 2.90 -6.89 13.45
C PHE A 246 2.55 -8.32 13.84
N ARG A 247 3.12 -8.82 14.94
CA ARG A 247 2.82 -10.18 15.43
C ARG A 247 1.34 -10.38 15.75
N LYS A 248 0.70 -9.38 16.34
CA LYS A 248 -0.70 -9.47 16.71
C LYS A 248 -1.63 -9.40 15.49
N ALA A 249 -1.35 -8.49 14.58
CA ALA A 249 -2.10 -8.37 13.32
C ALA A 249 -2.00 -9.67 12.50
N THR A 250 -0.81 -10.25 12.37
CA THR A 250 -0.58 -11.53 11.71
C THR A 250 -1.44 -12.65 12.29
N LYS A 251 -1.47 -12.79 13.64
CA LYS A 251 -2.34 -13.77 14.32
C LYS A 251 -3.83 -13.56 14.07
N LEU A 252 -4.24 -12.34 13.79
CA LEU A 252 -5.62 -11.98 13.46
C LEU A 252 -5.93 -12.09 11.95
N GLY A 253 -4.97 -12.51 11.13
CA GLY A 253 -5.13 -12.62 9.69
C GLY A 253 -5.07 -11.27 8.95
N ILE A 254 -4.48 -10.24 9.57
CA ILE A 254 -4.37 -8.89 9.00
C ILE A 254 -2.97 -8.69 8.43
N HIS A 255 -2.89 -8.33 7.16
CA HIS A 255 -1.63 -7.94 6.54
C HIS A 255 -1.19 -6.56 7.02
N THR A 256 0.09 -6.45 7.32
CA THR A 256 0.69 -5.20 7.78
C THR A 256 1.94 -4.85 7.01
N GLY A 257 2.33 -3.59 7.09
CA GLY A 257 3.55 -3.13 6.46
C GLY A 257 4.16 -1.91 7.13
N ARG A 258 5.32 -1.53 6.63
CA ARG A 258 6.01 -0.31 7.06
C ARG A 258 6.90 0.27 5.98
N VAL A 259 7.21 1.55 6.13
CA VAL A 259 8.33 2.18 5.42
C VAL A 259 9.64 1.76 6.06
N VAL A 260 10.59 1.32 5.25
CA VAL A 260 11.97 1.00 5.65
C VAL A 260 12.93 1.83 4.80
N GLY A 261 13.81 2.58 5.44
CA GLY A 261 14.69 3.50 4.76
C GLY A 261 14.02 4.83 4.41
N SER A 262 14.64 5.91 4.82
CA SER A 262 14.12 7.28 4.58
C SER A 262 14.68 7.94 3.32
N GLY A 263 15.32 7.18 2.44
CA GLY A 263 15.74 7.65 1.12
C GLY A 263 16.98 8.52 1.06
N THR A 264 17.54 8.94 2.18
CA THR A 264 18.68 9.87 2.18
C THR A 264 19.87 9.34 2.97
N LYS A 265 20.75 8.56 2.37
CA LYS A 265 22.07 8.17 2.93
C LYS A 265 22.08 7.02 3.96
N GLU A 266 21.03 6.21 4.04
CA GLU A 266 21.12 4.98 4.81
C GLU A 266 21.97 3.94 4.07
N ASP A 267 22.80 3.20 4.80
CA ASP A 267 23.55 2.09 4.23
C ASP A 267 22.53 1.04 3.71
N PRO A 268 22.66 0.52 2.50
CA PRO A 268 21.81 -0.54 1.98
C PRO A 268 21.70 -1.77 2.91
N LYS A 269 22.72 -2.02 3.73
CA LYS A 269 22.69 -3.07 4.75
C LYS A 269 21.73 -2.76 5.89
N ASP A 270 21.69 -1.50 6.34
CA ASP A 270 20.75 -1.09 7.39
C ASP A 270 19.30 -1.19 6.90
N ILE A 271 19.07 -0.86 5.62
CA ILE A 271 17.77 -1.02 4.97
C ILE A 271 17.40 -2.51 4.90
N GLU A 272 18.32 -3.38 4.46
CA GLU A 272 18.10 -4.84 4.41
C GLU A 272 17.77 -5.39 5.81
N GLU A 273 18.54 -5.05 6.83
CA GLU A 273 18.29 -5.51 8.21
C GLU A 273 16.93 -5.05 8.74
N GLY A 274 16.56 -3.79 8.48
CA GLY A 274 15.23 -3.29 8.84
C GLY A 274 14.09 -4.02 8.13
N MET A 275 14.29 -4.44 6.88
CA MET A 275 13.34 -5.26 6.14
C MET A 275 13.25 -6.68 6.72
N VAL A 276 14.40 -7.31 7.01
CA VAL A 276 14.46 -8.63 7.65
C VAL A 276 13.73 -8.60 8.99
N GLU A 277 13.97 -7.60 9.82
CA GLU A 277 13.27 -7.44 11.10
C GLU A 277 11.76 -7.36 10.90
N ALA A 278 11.30 -6.48 10.00
CA ALA A 278 9.87 -6.30 9.74
C ALA A 278 9.20 -7.60 9.23
N ILE A 279 9.82 -8.29 8.27
CA ILE A 279 9.31 -9.54 7.70
C ILE A 279 9.22 -10.64 8.76
N ASN A 280 10.25 -10.79 9.59
CA ASN A 280 10.28 -11.78 10.68
C ASN A 280 9.22 -11.52 11.75
N HIS A 281 8.80 -10.28 11.92
CA HIS A 281 7.68 -9.94 12.82
C HIS A 281 6.31 -9.99 12.16
N GLY A 282 6.21 -10.36 10.87
CA GLY A 282 4.96 -10.60 10.17
C GLY A 282 4.54 -9.49 9.21
N ALA A 283 5.34 -8.43 9.02
CA ALA A 283 5.05 -7.45 7.98
C ALA A 283 5.17 -8.09 6.58
N ARG A 284 4.24 -7.75 5.70
CA ARG A 284 4.19 -8.24 4.31
C ARG A 284 4.16 -7.13 3.27
N LEU A 285 3.90 -5.90 3.67
CA LEU A 285 3.85 -4.73 2.80
C LEU A 285 5.05 -3.83 3.15
N ILE A 286 6.16 -4.02 2.46
CA ILE A 286 7.40 -3.29 2.70
C ILE A 286 7.54 -2.18 1.68
N SER A 287 7.77 -0.95 2.11
CA SER A 287 8.03 0.16 1.20
C SER A 287 9.34 0.87 1.47
N VAL A 288 9.84 1.48 0.43
CA VAL A 288 10.97 2.38 0.46
C VAL A 288 10.56 3.76 -0.05
N HIS A 289 11.27 4.81 0.37
CA HIS A 289 11.13 6.12 -0.24
C HIS A 289 12.03 6.24 -1.47
N PRO A 290 11.60 6.93 -2.54
CA PRO A 290 12.47 7.19 -3.68
C PRO A 290 13.62 8.11 -3.29
N LEU A 291 14.81 7.80 -3.78
CA LEU A 291 16.02 8.59 -3.51
C LEU A 291 16.11 9.86 -4.38
N THR A 292 15.43 9.86 -5.51
CA THR A 292 15.50 10.93 -6.51
C THR A 292 14.16 11.12 -7.20
N SER A 293 13.93 12.31 -7.74
CA SER A 293 12.74 12.64 -8.56
C SER A 293 12.76 12.01 -9.96
N ASP A 294 13.91 11.53 -10.43
CA ASP A 294 14.06 10.93 -11.76
C ASP A 294 14.49 9.47 -11.62
N MET A 295 13.53 8.57 -11.61
CA MET A 295 13.78 7.15 -11.42
C MET A 295 14.07 6.44 -12.74
N THR A 296 15.30 5.97 -12.87
CA THR A 296 15.68 5.05 -13.96
C THR A 296 15.41 3.60 -13.55
N TYR A 297 15.33 2.70 -14.53
CA TYR A 297 15.23 1.25 -14.25
C TYR A 297 16.39 0.74 -13.38
N ARG A 298 17.62 1.25 -13.61
CA ARG A 298 18.75 0.92 -12.77
C ARG A 298 18.57 1.38 -11.33
N GLY A 299 18.15 2.63 -11.13
CA GLY A 299 17.86 3.15 -9.78
C GLY A 299 16.76 2.37 -9.08
N ALA A 300 15.69 2.00 -9.80
CA ALA A 300 14.64 1.14 -9.27
C ALA A 300 15.16 -0.23 -8.82
N CYS A 301 16.05 -0.85 -9.60
CA CYS A 301 16.70 -2.13 -9.22
C CYS A 301 17.60 -1.98 -7.99
N GLU A 302 18.38 -0.89 -7.90
CA GLU A 302 19.24 -0.60 -6.74
C GLU A 302 18.41 -0.43 -5.47
N MET A 303 17.23 0.20 -5.56
CA MET A 303 16.29 0.33 -4.43
C MET A 303 15.60 -0.99 -4.06
N ALA A 304 15.33 -1.85 -5.02
CA ALA A 304 14.68 -3.13 -4.79
C ALA A 304 15.63 -4.21 -4.22
N ALA A 305 16.93 -4.06 -4.42
CA ALA A 305 17.93 -5.06 -4.07
C ALA A 305 17.90 -5.48 -2.58
N PRO A 306 17.91 -4.57 -1.60
CA PRO A 306 17.84 -4.93 -0.18
C PRO A 306 16.60 -5.76 0.15
N PHE A 307 15.46 -5.48 -0.51
CA PHE A 307 14.22 -6.24 -0.31
C PHE A 307 14.35 -7.70 -0.73
N PHE A 308 14.89 -7.95 -1.92
CA PHE A 308 15.05 -9.33 -2.40
C PHE A 308 16.04 -10.13 -1.55
N LEU A 309 17.11 -9.48 -1.08
CA LEU A 309 18.05 -10.09 -0.15
C LEU A 309 17.38 -10.42 1.18
N ALA A 310 16.58 -9.51 1.73
CA ALA A 310 15.83 -9.72 2.95
C ALA A 310 14.81 -10.87 2.81
N CYS A 311 14.06 -10.93 1.70
CA CYS A 311 13.14 -12.05 1.42
C CYS A 311 13.87 -13.39 1.41
N LYS A 312 14.99 -13.49 0.71
CA LYS A 312 15.82 -14.71 0.69
C LYS A 312 16.30 -15.12 2.08
N ARG A 313 16.72 -14.17 2.91
CA ARG A 313 17.13 -14.43 4.30
C ARG A 313 15.98 -14.89 5.18
N CYS A 314 14.75 -14.46 4.89
CA CYS A 314 13.54 -14.86 5.60
C CYS A 314 12.88 -16.12 5.03
N GLY A 315 13.44 -16.73 3.98
CA GLY A 315 12.93 -17.99 3.41
C GLY A 315 11.81 -17.84 2.37
N PHE A 316 11.72 -16.66 1.75
CA PHE A 316 10.77 -16.36 0.66
C PHE A 316 11.45 -16.33 -0.72
#